data_b6d76e339a6be8c113d22583d766bf66
#
_entry.id   b6d76e339a6be8c113d22583d766bf66
#
_cell.length_a   1.000
_cell.length_b   1.000
_cell.length_c   1.000
_cell.angle_alpha   90.00
_cell.angle_beta   90.00
_cell.angle_gamma   90.00
#
_symmetry.space_group_name_H-M   'P 1'
#
loop_
_entity.id
_entity.type
_entity.pdbx_description
1 polymer ?
#
loop_
_entity_poly.entity_id
_entity_poly.type
_entity_poly.pdbx_seq_one_letter_code
_entity_poly.pdbx_strand_id
1 'polypeptide(L)'
;MLKRINLFLTIATIVSLLVLTACGGGAKEESNNNGSVGQDGEPITIKVGHISPEGQAYSIGFEEYAKAVEEATDGQVKFEIFGNGALGGERELLEGVQLGTLDMSLITTGVVTNFAPQVAVIEFPFLFRDLDHAYKTLDGEIGQELLDGMSEANIKGIAFWENGQRHLANSKKPVKTPEDLKGLKMRAIESELLLDTFSALGTNATPMAFPEVYGGLQQGTIDGSDFSYGVYYTTNVYEQSKQFSEVGLYYSSATLVMNEELYQSLPEDVQKVMIDLGKEFAGKQRQISQDLESGYQELLIEQGVEIVPESEIDLKAFRDAVQPVYDKHASKYGDLVERIESVQ
;
A
#
# COMPACT_ATOMS: atom_id res chain seq x y z
N MET A 1 47.83 52.97 13.18
CA MET A 1 48.39 53.50 11.96
C MET A 1 47.48 53.08 10.81
N LEU A 2 46.58 53.97 10.42
CA LEU A 2 46.68 54.99 9.36
C LEU A 2 47.35 54.43 8.08
N LYS A 3 46.72 54.36 6.93
CA LYS A 3 46.07 55.35 6.07
C LYS A 3 45.47 54.64 4.90
N ARG A 4 44.25 54.90 4.46
CA ARG A 4 43.89 55.94 3.46
C ARG A 4 44.32 55.50 2.04
N ILE A 5 43.60 55.56 0.96
CA ILE A 5 42.64 56.58 0.45
C ILE A 5 42.13 56.06 -0.90
N ASN A 6 40.82 56.13 -1.16
CA ASN A 6 40.15 56.86 -2.26
C ASN A 6 40.58 56.50 -3.71
N LEU A 7 39.67 56.36 -4.58
CA LEU A 7 38.64 57.22 -5.21
C LEU A 7 38.85 57.28 -6.74
N PHE A 8 37.81 57.29 -7.46
CA PHE A 8 37.34 57.82 -8.77
C PHE A 8 36.81 56.79 -9.69
N LEU A 9 35.51 56.64 -9.89
CA LEU A 9 34.52 57.51 -10.55
C LEU A 9 34.97 58.07 -11.93
N THR A 10 34.39 57.53 -13.00
CA THR A 10 33.90 58.25 -14.21
C THR A 10 33.12 57.32 -15.13
N ILE A 11 31.89 57.46 -15.21
CA ILE A 11 30.91 57.86 -16.24
C ILE A 11 31.46 57.85 -17.67
N ALA A 12 30.85 57.02 -18.53
CA ALA A 12 30.61 57.35 -19.93
C ALA A 12 29.38 56.61 -20.45
N THR A 13 28.31 57.35 -20.57
CA THR A 13 27.08 57.08 -21.31
C THR A 13 27.35 57.13 -22.80
N ILE A 14 26.97 56.10 -23.56
CA ILE A 14 26.70 56.27 -25.00
C ILE A 14 25.41 55.51 -25.32
N VAL A 15 24.40 56.27 -25.67
CA VAL A 15 23.14 55.92 -26.25
C VAL A 15 23.41 55.58 -27.73
N SER A 16 22.89 54.47 -28.22
CA SER A 16 22.55 54.29 -29.62
C SER A 16 21.32 53.38 -29.76
N LEU A 17 20.23 54.01 -30.17
CA LEU A 17 19.04 53.38 -30.75
C LEU A 17 19.34 52.71 -32.07
N LEU A 18 18.59 51.67 -32.35
CA LEU A 18 17.96 51.20 -33.59
C LEU A 18 18.04 49.67 -33.61
N VAL A 19 17.06 48.86 -33.86
CA VAL A 19 15.88 48.83 -34.72
C VAL A 19 15.08 47.62 -34.28
N LEU A 20 13.77 47.76 -34.28
CA LEU A 20 12.78 46.68 -34.19
C LEU A 20 12.92 45.68 -35.34
N THR A 21 13.03 44.41 -35.02
CA THR A 21 12.43 43.37 -35.84
C THR A 21 11.70 42.41 -34.91
N ALA A 22 10.39 42.40 -35.08
CA ALA A 22 9.47 41.47 -34.50
C ALA A 22 9.70 40.08 -35.09
N CYS A 23 9.98 39.08 -34.26
CA CYS A 23 9.66 37.70 -34.52
C CYS A 23 9.25 37.10 -33.15
N GLY A 24 8.00 36.72 -33.09
CA GLY A 24 7.41 36.09 -31.92
C GLY A 24 8.08 34.75 -31.64
N GLY A 25 8.59 34.63 -30.44
CA GLY A 25 8.97 33.38 -29.82
C GLY A 25 8.35 33.38 -28.46
N GLY A 26 7.17 32.80 -28.31
CA GLY A 26 6.51 32.62 -27.05
C GLY A 26 7.43 31.84 -26.12
N ALA A 27 7.71 32.41 -24.97
CA ALA A 27 8.18 31.66 -23.83
C ALA A 27 7.10 30.59 -23.55
N LYS A 28 7.41 29.34 -23.81
CA LYS A 28 6.62 28.22 -23.25
C LYS A 28 6.83 28.30 -21.75
N GLU A 29 5.80 28.70 -21.06
CA GLU A 29 5.62 28.28 -19.66
C GLU A 29 5.77 26.77 -19.66
N GLU A 30 6.68 26.26 -18.86
CA GLU A 30 6.70 24.86 -18.49
C GLU A 30 5.40 24.61 -17.71
N SER A 31 4.37 24.22 -18.45
CA SER A 31 3.17 23.62 -17.91
C SER A 31 3.59 22.31 -17.26
N ASN A 32 3.39 22.23 -15.96
CA ASN A 32 3.41 20.96 -15.24
C ASN A 32 2.51 19.98 -16.00
N ASN A 33 3.13 19.04 -16.67
CA ASN A 33 2.43 18.04 -17.47
C ASN A 33 1.99 16.93 -16.52
N ASN A 34 0.83 17.10 -15.90
CA ASN A 34 0.08 16.01 -15.31
C ASN A 34 -0.38 15.10 -16.44
N GLY A 35 -0.01 13.81 -16.38
CA GLY A 35 -0.50 12.70 -17.15
C GLY A 35 -0.78 12.99 -18.63
N SER A 36 0.19 12.78 -19.52
CA SER A 36 -0.03 12.96 -20.96
C SER A 36 -0.75 11.74 -21.52
N VAL A 37 -2.02 11.89 -21.83
CA VAL A 37 -2.70 11.06 -22.83
C VAL A 37 -1.93 11.23 -24.14
N GLY A 38 -1.36 10.14 -24.66
CA GLY A 38 -0.53 10.17 -25.87
C GLY A 38 -1.25 10.84 -27.02
N GLN A 39 -0.76 12.02 -27.42
CA GLN A 39 -1.15 12.66 -28.67
C GLN A 39 -0.23 12.14 -29.79
N ASP A 40 -0.83 11.71 -30.90
CA ASP A 40 -0.14 11.33 -32.12
C ASP A 40 0.81 10.11 -32.04
N GLY A 41 0.35 8.98 -31.41
CA GLY A 41 1.05 7.69 -31.50
C GLY A 41 2.22 7.51 -30.51
N GLU A 42 2.41 8.42 -29.56
CA GLU A 42 3.33 8.19 -28.44
C GLU A 42 2.68 7.33 -27.35
N PRO A 43 3.42 6.41 -26.70
CA PRO A 43 2.88 5.59 -25.61
C PRO A 43 2.41 6.45 -24.44
N ILE A 44 1.31 6.03 -23.82
CA ILE A 44 0.85 6.54 -22.53
C ILE A 44 1.76 5.94 -21.45
N THR A 45 2.55 6.75 -20.79
CA THR A 45 3.42 6.27 -19.70
C THR A 45 2.71 6.44 -18.36
N ILE A 46 2.49 5.34 -17.65
CA ILE A 46 1.88 5.28 -16.32
C ILE A 46 2.97 5.16 -15.27
N LYS A 47 3.07 6.14 -14.38
CA LYS A 47 4.00 6.12 -13.25
C LYS A 47 3.39 5.39 -12.07
N VAL A 48 4.14 4.41 -11.55
CA VAL A 48 3.67 3.53 -10.48
C VAL A 48 4.62 3.57 -9.29
N GLY A 49 4.07 3.70 -8.09
CA GLY A 49 4.83 3.55 -6.84
C GLY A 49 4.34 2.38 -6.01
N HIS A 50 5.25 1.65 -5.36
CA HIS A 50 4.91 0.69 -4.31
C HIS A 50 6.05 0.52 -3.31
N ILE A 51 5.74 0.05 -2.09
CA ILE A 51 6.73 -0.11 -1.00
C ILE A 51 7.47 -1.44 -1.02
N SER A 52 7.04 -2.38 -1.87
CA SER A 52 7.52 -3.75 -1.89
C SER A 52 8.94 -3.83 -2.44
N PRO A 53 9.87 -4.55 -1.78
CA PRO A 53 11.17 -4.85 -2.35
C PRO A 53 11.06 -5.81 -3.53
N GLU A 54 12.10 -5.84 -4.36
CA GLU A 54 12.23 -6.79 -5.46
C GLU A 54 12.15 -8.23 -4.95
N GLY A 55 11.47 -9.10 -5.70
CA GLY A 55 11.31 -10.53 -5.34
C GLY A 55 10.17 -10.82 -4.36
N GLN A 56 9.47 -9.81 -3.85
CA GLN A 56 8.24 -10.00 -3.10
C GLN A 56 7.05 -10.19 -4.04
N ALA A 57 6.01 -10.89 -3.58
CA ALA A 57 4.82 -11.19 -4.38
C ALA A 57 4.15 -9.95 -5.02
N TYR A 58 4.18 -8.78 -4.35
CA TYR A 58 3.68 -7.53 -4.92
C TYR A 58 4.48 -7.11 -6.15
N SER A 59 5.82 -7.04 -6.00
CA SER A 59 6.71 -6.61 -7.08
C SER A 59 6.60 -7.54 -8.28
N ILE A 60 6.70 -8.86 -8.04
CA ILE A 60 6.60 -9.88 -9.10
C ILE A 60 5.24 -9.78 -9.81
N GLY A 61 4.14 -9.79 -9.04
CA GLY A 61 2.79 -9.74 -9.61
C GLY A 61 2.52 -8.46 -10.37
N PHE A 62 3.04 -7.31 -9.89
CA PHE A 62 2.87 -6.03 -10.58
C PHE A 62 3.69 -5.97 -11.88
N GLU A 63 4.93 -6.43 -11.87
CA GLU A 63 5.78 -6.48 -13.08
C GLU A 63 5.15 -7.36 -14.17
N GLU A 64 4.59 -8.51 -13.79
CA GLU A 64 3.87 -9.39 -14.72
C GLU A 64 2.59 -8.75 -15.25
N TYR A 65 1.81 -8.07 -14.38
CA TYR A 65 0.63 -7.31 -14.78
C TYR A 65 0.99 -6.19 -15.77
N ALA A 66 1.99 -5.38 -15.45
CA ALA A 66 2.44 -4.29 -16.31
C ALA A 66 2.83 -4.80 -17.70
N LYS A 67 3.61 -5.87 -17.75
CA LYS A 67 3.99 -6.52 -19.02
C LYS A 67 2.77 -7.02 -19.79
N ALA A 68 1.80 -7.64 -19.12
CA ALA A 68 0.59 -8.12 -19.79
C ALA A 68 -0.27 -6.98 -20.36
N VAL A 69 -0.36 -5.85 -19.64
CA VAL A 69 -1.05 -4.65 -20.15
C VAL A 69 -0.30 -4.06 -21.35
N GLU A 70 1.03 -3.94 -21.30
CA GLU A 70 1.84 -3.47 -22.43
C GLU A 70 1.63 -4.34 -23.66
N GLU A 71 1.63 -5.67 -23.50
CA GLU A 71 1.39 -6.62 -24.58
C GLU A 71 -0.05 -6.53 -25.12
N ALA A 72 -1.05 -6.44 -24.25
CA ALA A 72 -2.47 -6.39 -24.65
C ALA A 72 -2.87 -5.06 -25.31
N THR A 73 -2.09 -4.00 -25.08
CA THR A 73 -2.29 -2.68 -25.71
C THR A 73 -1.34 -2.42 -26.88
N ASP A 74 -0.63 -3.45 -27.40
CA ASP A 74 0.36 -3.32 -28.47
C ASP A 74 1.41 -2.21 -28.18
N GLY A 75 1.77 -2.01 -26.90
CA GLY A 75 2.72 -1.00 -26.44
C GLY A 75 2.18 0.43 -26.40
N GLN A 76 0.86 0.61 -26.54
CA GLN A 76 0.20 1.92 -26.35
C GLN A 76 0.33 2.40 -24.90
N VAL A 77 0.29 1.49 -23.92
CA VAL A 77 0.56 1.76 -22.50
C VAL A 77 1.93 1.24 -22.13
N LYS A 78 2.68 2.01 -21.35
CA LYS A 78 3.94 1.62 -20.74
C LYS A 78 3.95 1.99 -19.26
N PHE A 79 4.75 1.29 -18.47
CA PHE A 79 4.85 1.55 -17.05
C PHE A 79 6.26 2.00 -16.66
N GLU A 80 6.32 3.02 -15.79
CA GLU A 80 7.52 3.45 -15.09
C GLU A 80 7.34 3.10 -13.61
N ILE A 81 8.02 2.04 -13.14
CA ILE A 81 7.79 1.44 -11.83
C ILE A 81 8.84 1.89 -10.82
N PHE A 82 8.41 2.45 -9.71
CA PHE A 82 9.22 2.87 -8.56
C PHE A 82 8.89 1.99 -7.36
N GLY A 83 9.64 0.91 -7.19
CA GLY A 83 9.49 -0.03 -6.09
C GLY A 83 10.25 0.37 -4.83
N ASN A 84 10.16 -0.49 -3.81
CA ASN A 84 10.94 -0.42 -2.57
C ASN A 84 10.83 0.93 -1.83
N GLY A 85 9.64 1.56 -1.88
CA GLY A 85 9.38 2.83 -1.21
C GLY A 85 10.18 4.02 -1.75
N ALA A 86 10.67 3.97 -2.99
CA ALA A 86 11.48 5.03 -3.59
C ALA A 86 10.77 6.40 -3.66
N LEU A 87 9.44 6.39 -3.68
CA LEU A 87 8.59 7.60 -3.71
C LEU A 87 7.91 7.90 -2.37
N GLY A 88 8.28 7.21 -1.29
CA GLY A 88 7.70 7.39 0.05
C GLY A 88 6.93 6.19 0.58
N GLY A 89 6.20 6.36 1.68
CA GLY A 89 5.30 5.38 2.25
C GLY A 89 3.97 5.28 1.51
N GLU A 90 3.14 4.30 1.87
CA GLU A 90 1.88 4.04 1.17
C GLU A 90 0.89 5.22 1.26
N ARG A 91 0.93 5.99 2.35
CA ARG A 91 0.09 7.17 2.50
C ARG A 91 0.46 8.25 1.49
N GLU A 92 1.75 8.57 1.37
CA GLU A 92 2.25 9.54 0.39
C GLU A 92 1.98 9.09 -1.04
N LEU A 93 2.13 7.78 -1.32
CA LEU A 93 1.80 7.21 -2.63
C LEU A 93 0.32 7.38 -2.96
N LEU A 94 -0.57 7.08 -2.01
CA LEU A 94 -2.01 7.19 -2.22
C LEU A 94 -2.48 8.64 -2.31
N GLU A 95 -1.90 9.56 -1.52
CA GLU A 95 -2.10 11.01 -1.68
C GLU A 95 -1.65 11.46 -3.08
N GLY A 96 -0.52 10.94 -3.56
CA GLY A 96 -0.04 11.18 -4.92
C GLY A 96 -1.03 10.72 -5.99
N VAL A 97 -1.60 9.51 -5.83
CA VAL A 97 -2.63 8.99 -6.74
C VAL A 97 -3.89 9.86 -6.69
N GLN A 98 -4.38 10.21 -5.51
CA GLN A 98 -5.56 11.06 -5.37
C GLN A 98 -5.39 12.43 -6.05
N LEU A 99 -4.20 13.03 -5.92
CA LEU A 99 -3.88 14.35 -6.48
C LEU A 99 -3.42 14.31 -7.94
N GLY A 100 -3.22 13.12 -8.54
CA GLY A 100 -2.73 12.94 -9.90
C GLY A 100 -1.24 13.28 -10.07
N THR A 101 -0.43 13.31 -9.02
CA THR A 101 1.03 13.45 -9.08
C THR A 101 1.74 12.10 -9.25
N LEU A 102 1.03 11.03 -8.93
CA LEU A 102 1.34 9.63 -9.24
C LEU A 102 0.14 9.02 -9.95
N ASP A 103 0.37 8.21 -10.96
CA ASP A 103 -0.71 7.68 -11.79
C ASP A 103 -1.37 6.46 -11.18
N MET A 104 -0.57 5.55 -10.60
CA MET A 104 -1.02 4.25 -10.10
C MET A 104 -0.19 3.78 -8.92
N SER A 105 -0.77 2.94 -8.07
CA SER A 105 -0.07 2.32 -6.93
C SER A 105 -0.70 0.99 -6.54
N LEU A 106 0.09 0.17 -5.82
CA LEU A 106 -0.40 -1.00 -5.09
C LEU A 106 -0.24 -0.70 -3.59
N ILE A 107 -1.36 -0.55 -2.90
CA ILE A 107 -1.44 -0.03 -1.53
C ILE A 107 -2.08 -1.07 -0.61
N THR A 108 -1.49 -1.32 0.55
CA THR A 108 -2.13 -2.10 1.62
C THR A 108 -3.49 -1.49 1.96
N THR A 109 -4.55 -2.30 1.91
CA THR A 109 -5.93 -1.82 2.03
C THR A 109 -6.19 -1.05 3.33
N GLY A 110 -5.52 -1.41 4.43
CA GLY A 110 -5.61 -0.67 5.68
C GLY A 110 -5.26 0.82 5.55
N VAL A 111 -4.31 1.19 4.67
CA VAL A 111 -3.99 2.60 4.38
C VAL A 111 -5.08 3.26 3.54
N VAL A 112 -5.68 2.52 2.60
CA VAL A 112 -6.77 3.01 1.74
C VAL A 112 -7.98 3.46 2.57
N THR A 113 -8.19 2.88 3.75
CA THR A 113 -9.32 3.22 4.65
C THR A 113 -9.35 4.69 5.07
N ASN A 114 -8.24 5.40 5.02
CA ASN A 114 -8.16 6.83 5.33
C ASN A 114 -8.74 7.72 4.21
N PHE A 115 -8.88 7.19 3.01
CA PHE A 115 -9.38 7.89 1.81
C PHE A 115 -10.77 7.39 1.42
N ALA A 116 -10.98 6.09 1.54
CA ALA A 116 -12.24 5.39 1.27
C ALA A 116 -12.66 4.56 2.51
N PRO A 117 -13.31 5.17 3.51
CA PRO A 117 -13.57 4.52 4.81
C PRO A 117 -14.37 3.23 4.74
N GLN A 118 -15.23 3.05 3.72
CA GLN A 118 -16.05 1.83 3.56
C GLN A 118 -15.17 0.58 3.42
N VAL A 119 -13.97 0.73 2.85
CA VAL A 119 -13.06 -0.40 2.61
C VAL A 119 -12.56 -1.04 3.91
N ALA A 120 -12.62 -0.30 5.02
CA ALA A 120 -12.19 -0.82 6.32
C ALA A 120 -13.02 -2.03 6.78
N VAL A 121 -14.21 -2.26 6.21
CA VAL A 121 -15.02 -3.43 6.54
C VAL A 121 -14.29 -4.76 6.31
N ILE A 122 -13.38 -4.83 5.34
CA ILE A 122 -12.64 -6.06 5.06
C ILE A 122 -11.39 -6.25 5.93
N GLU A 123 -11.07 -5.29 6.80
CA GLU A 123 -9.94 -5.35 7.74
C GLU A 123 -10.36 -5.77 9.16
N PHE A 124 -11.64 -6.13 9.37
CA PHE A 124 -12.08 -6.61 10.67
C PHE A 124 -11.32 -7.87 11.10
N PRO A 125 -10.88 -7.95 12.36
CA PRO A 125 -10.15 -9.11 12.86
C PRO A 125 -11.04 -10.37 12.84
N PHE A 126 -10.50 -11.46 12.30
CA PHE A 126 -11.17 -12.75 12.18
C PHE A 126 -12.48 -12.76 11.35
N LEU A 127 -12.69 -11.78 10.48
CA LEU A 127 -13.88 -11.67 9.64
C LEU A 127 -13.95 -12.83 8.63
N PHE A 128 -12.83 -13.08 7.96
CA PHE A 128 -12.76 -14.17 6.99
C PHE A 128 -12.49 -15.51 7.68
N ARG A 129 -13.23 -16.54 7.26
CA ARG A 129 -13.09 -17.90 7.77
C ARG A 129 -11.79 -18.56 7.30
N ASP A 130 -11.45 -18.30 6.04
CA ASP A 130 -10.30 -18.83 5.33
C ASP A 130 -9.99 -17.94 4.10
N LEU A 131 -8.94 -18.26 3.36
CA LEU A 131 -8.53 -17.52 2.16
C LEU A 131 -9.56 -17.63 1.04
N ASP A 132 -10.24 -18.79 0.86
CA ASP A 132 -11.26 -18.96 -0.15
C ASP A 132 -12.46 -18.03 0.08
N HIS A 133 -12.88 -17.88 1.33
CA HIS A 133 -13.91 -16.93 1.72
C HIS A 133 -13.48 -15.46 1.44
N ALA A 134 -12.22 -15.10 1.75
CA ALA A 134 -11.70 -13.77 1.45
C ALA A 134 -11.70 -13.52 -0.06
N TYR A 135 -11.21 -14.46 -0.86
CA TYR A 135 -11.14 -14.31 -2.31
C TYR A 135 -12.51 -14.21 -2.96
N LYS A 136 -13.47 -15.08 -2.59
CA LYS A 136 -14.83 -14.98 -3.10
C LYS A 136 -15.51 -13.67 -2.77
N THR A 137 -15.27 -13.13 -1.57
CA THR A 137 -15.79 -11.83 -1.15
C THR A 137 -15.20 -10.70 -1.99
N LEU A 138 -13.86 -10.68 -2.11
CA LEU A 138 -13.13 -9.59 -2.75
C LEU A 138 -13.26 -9.58 -4.27
N ASP A 139 -13.42 -10.75 -4.88
CA ASP A 139 -13.62 -10.89 -6.34
C ASP A 139 -15.11 -10.80 -6.73
N GLY A 140 -15.99 -10.85 -5.74
CA GLY A 140 -17.45 -10.81 -5.92
C GLY A 140 -18.04 -9.40 -5.92
N GLU A 141 -19.38 -9.34 -5.79
CA GLU A 141 -20.15 -8.10 -5.81
C GLU A 141 -19.73 -7.14 -4.68
N ILE A 142 -19.42 -7.68 -3.49
CA ILE A 142 -19.00 -6.86 -2.35
C ILE A 142 -17.66 -6.17 -2.64
N GLY A 143 -16.68 -6.90 -3.15
CA GLY A 143 -15.39 -6.31 -3.53
C GLY A 143 -15.55 -5.26 -4.63
N GLN A 144 -16.40 -5.50 -5.63
CA GLN A 144 -16.67 -4.52 -6.68
C GLN A 144 -17.34 -3.25 -6.12
N GLU A 145 -18.32 -3.39 -5.22
CA GLU A 145 -18.97 -2.25 -4.54
C GLU A 145 -17.94 -1.40 -3.79
N LEU A 146 -17.01 -2.04 -3.08
CA LEU A 146 -15.95 -1.34 -2.34
C LEU A 146 -14.97 -0.62 -3.27
N LEU A 147 -14.55 -1.26 -4.38
CA LEU A 147 -13.67 -0.65 -5.39
C LEU A 147 -14.32 0.56 -6.05
N ASP A 148 -15.60 0.45 -6.43
CA ASP A 148 -16.34 1.53 -7.09
C ASP A 148 -16.53 2.74 -6.15
N GLY A 149 -16.72 2.49 -4.86
CA GLY A 149 -16.84 3.54 -3.84
C GLY A 149 -15.60 4.42 -3.67
N MET A 150 -14.42 3.97 -4.11
CA MET A 150 -13.18 4.76 -4.01
C MET A 150 -13.16 5.96 -4.95
N SER A 151 -14.01 5.97 -5.99
CA SER A 151 -14.10 7.07 -6.96
C SER A 151 -14.50 8.40 -6.32
N GLU A 152 -15.24 8.40 -5.21
CA GLU A 152 -15.57 9.58 -4.42
C GLU A 152 -14.32 10.32 -3.88
N ALA A 153 -13.21 9.57 -3.71
CA ALA A 153 -11.92 10.10 -3.30
C ALA A 153 -10.97 10.39 -4.48
N ASN A 154 -11.45 10.43 -5.72
CA ASN A 154 -10.64 10.55 -6.94
C ASN A 154 -9.64 9.39 -7.11
N ILE A 155 -10.01 8.20 -6.66
CA ILE A 155 -9.22 6.98 -6.74
C ILE A 155 -10.02 5.91 -7.47
N LYS A 156 -9.51 5.40 -8.59
CA LYS A 156 -10.03 4.22 -9.26
C LYS A 156 -9.49 2.96 -8.61
N GLY A 157 -10.36 2.21 -7.93
CA GLY A 157 -10.06 0.86 -7.49
C GLY A 157 -10.13 -0.10 -8.67
N ILE A 158 -9.08 -0.90 -8.89
CA ILE A 158 -8.99 -1.84 -10.02
C ILE A 158 -9.25 -3.26 -9.55
N ALA A 159 -8.54 -3.71 -8.52
CA ALA A 159 -8.68 -5.06 -7.96
C ALA A 159 -8.11 -5.13 -6.53
N PHE A 160 -8.56 -6.14 -5.77
CA PHE A 160 -7.91 -6.53 -4.53
C PHE A 160 -6.93 -7.67 -4.76
N TRP A 161 -5.68 -7.44 -4.43
CA TRP A 161 -4.60 -8.41 -4.44
C TRP A 161 -4.29 -8.87 -3.01
N GLU A 162 -3.30 -9.72 -2.81
CA GLU A 162 -2.98 -10.28 -1.50
C GLU A 162 -1.77 -9.60 -0.85
N ASN A 163 -1.94 -9.16 0.41
CA ASN A 163 -0.84 -8.87 1.33
C ASN A 163 -0.61 -10.03 2.33
N GLY A 164 -1.57 -10.92 2.44
CA GLY A 164 -1.51 -12.17 3.16
C GLY A 164 -2.18 -12.17 4.53
N GLN A 165 -2.26 -13.36 5.12
CA GLN A 165 -2.77 -13.57 6.48
C GLN A 165 -1.84 -12.93 7.50
N ARG A 166 -2.38 -12.15 8.43
CA ARG A 166 -1.59 -11.37 9.37
C ARG A 166 -1.39 -12.13 10.69
N HIS A 167 -0.12 -12.37 10.99
CA HIS A 167 0.35 -13.01 12.21
C HIS A 167 1.08 -12.00 13.08
N LEU A 168 1.35 -12.31 14.36
CA LEU A 168 1.99 -11.38 15.29
C LEU A 168 3.48 -11.71 15.44
N ALA A 169 4.33 -10.70 15.26
CA ALA A 169 5.76 -10.83 15.56
C ALA A 169 6.23 -9.77 16.55
N ASN A 170 7.14 -10.16 17.46
CA ASN A 170 7.71 -9.24 18.44
C ASN A 170 9.12 -9.65 18.89
N SER A 171 9.82 -8.72 19.53
CA SER A 171 11.19 -8.91 20.02
C SER A 171 11.27 -9.38 21.48
N LYS A 172 10.15 -9.67 22.15
CA LYS A 172 10.12 -9.88 23.60
C LYS A 172 9.83 -11.31 24.03
N LYS A 173 8.73 -11.90 23.56
CA LYS A 173 8.25 -13.20 24.05
C LYS A 173 7.26 -13.86 23.10
N PRO A 174 7.11 -15.18 23.17
CA PRO A 174 6.04 -15.88 22.48
C PRO A 174 4.66 -15.34 22.87
N VAL A 175 3.73 -15.31 21.92
CA VAL A 175 2.34 -14.87 22.12
C VAL A 175 1.42 -16.05 21.87
N LYS A 176 0.70 -16.49 22.89
CA LYS A 176 -0.29 -17.58 22.83
C LYS A 176 -1.70 -17.11 23.21
N THR A 177 -1.79 -16.03 23.97
CA THR A 177 -3.04 -15.41 24.42
C THR A 177 -2.94 -13.89 24.30
N PRO A 178 -4.08 -13.15 24.32
CA PRO A 178 -4.06 -11.68 24.35
C PRO A 178 -3.31 -11.12 25.56
N GLU A 179 -3.29 -11.83 26.71
CA GLU A 179 -2.55 -11.44 27.90
C GLU A 179 -1.04 -11.29 27.63
N ASP A 180 -0.51 -12.05 26.67
CA ASP A 180 0.91 -11.99 26.30
C ASP A 180 1.25 -10.69 25.57
N LEU A 181 0.26 -10.03 24.99
CA LEU A 181 0.44 -8.76 24.28
C LEU A 181 0.38 -7.54 25.20
N LYS A 182 -0.13 -7.68 26.43
CA LYS A 182 -0.36 -6.54 27.32
C LYS A 182 0.90 -5.71 27.54
N GLY A 183 0.76 -4.42 27.21
CA GLY A 183 1.80 -3.42 27.39
C GLY A 183 2.92 -3.45 26.35
N LEU A 184 2.92 -4.39 25.38
CA LEU A 184 3.84 -4.33 24.26
C LEU A 184 3.52 -3.12 23.38
N LYS A 185 4.57 -2.46 22.89
CA LYS A 185 4.46 -1.37 21.91
C LYS A 185 4.33 -2.01 20.53
N MET A 186 3.11 -2.16 20.08
CA MET A 186 2.86 -2.77 18.77
C MET A 186 2.59 -1.70 17.73
N ARG A 187 3.29 -1.78 16.62
CA ARG A 187 2.94 -0.99 15.43
C ARG A 187 1.65 -1.54 14.83
N ALA A 188 0.77 -0.66 14.44
CA ALA A 188 -0.34 -0.97 13.55
C ALA A 188 -0.19 -0.22 12.22
N ILE A 189 -0.78 -0.76 11.16
CA ILE A 189 -0.98 -0.02 9.91
C ILE A 189 -1.80 1.24 10.23
N GLU A 190 -1.60 2.32 9.47
CA GLU A 190 -2.25 3.61 9.67
C GLU A 190 -3.76 3.55 9.33
N SER A 191 -4.51 2.81 10.14
CA SER A 191 -5.95 2.58 10.07
C SER A 191 -6.57 2.67 11.46
N GLU A 192 -7.67 3.41 11.62
CA GLU A 192 -8.38 3.54 12.90
C GLU A 192 -8.83 2.17 13.41
N LEU A 193 -9.38 1.34 12.53
CA LEU A 193 -9.88 0.00 12.88
C LEU A 193 -8.75 -0.90 13.38
N LEU A 194 -7.59 -0.90 12.70
CA LEU A 194 -6.45 -1.72 13.11
C LEU A 194 -5.78 -1.20 14.39
N LEU A 195 -5.72 0.12 14.60
CA LEU A 195 -5.28 0.70 15.88
C LEU A 195 -6.19 0.27 17.04
N ASP A 196 -7.50 0.29 16.84
CA ASP A 196 -8.45 -0.16 17.84
C ASP A 196 -8.33 -1.68 18.08
N THR A 197 -8.05 -2.47 17.02
CA THR A 197 -7.82 -3.91 17.13
C THR A 197 -6.62 -4.20 18.04
N PHE A 198 -5.48 -3.58 17.79
CA PHE A 198 -4.30 -3.75 18.64
C PHE A 198 -4.53 -3.22 20.07
N SER A 199 -5.27 -2.12 20.22
CA SER A 199 -5.63 -1.57 21.53
C SER A 199 -6.55 -2.51 22.30
N ALA A 200 -7.51 -3.15 21.65
CA ALA A 200 -8.41 -4.14 22.24
C ALA A 200 -7.65 -5.38 22.73
N LEU A 201 -6.54 -5.74 22.06
CA LEU A 201 -5.63 -6.79 22.50
C LEU A 201 -4.73 -6.38 23.67
N GLY A 202 -4.87 -5.16 24.20
CA GLY A 202 -4.13 -4.67 25.37
C GLY A 202 -2.74 -4.13 25.07
N THR A 203 -2.41 -3.86 23.81
CA THR A 203 -1.13 -3.30 23.41
C THR A 203 -1.09 -1.78 23.54
N ASN A 204 0.12 -1.21 23.52
CA ASN A 204 0.34 0.21 23.25
C ASN A 204 0.47 0.38 21.72
N ALA A 205 -0.67 0.47 21.04
CA ALA A 205 -0.72 0.56 19.57
C ALA A 205 -0.20 1.92 19.08
N THR A 206 0.66 1.89 18.04
CA THR A 206 1.21 3.10 17.42
C THR A 206 1.08 3.00 15.91
N PRO A 207 0.45 3.98 15.24
CA PRO A 207 0.45 4.01 13.78
C PRO A 207 1.85 4.34 13.28
N MET A 208 2.31 3.63 12.25
CA MET A 208 3.64 3.86 11.69
C MET A 208 3.68 3.38 10.23
N ALA A 209 4.25 4.20 9.35
CA ALA A 209 4.49 3.83 7.97
C ALA A 209 5.43 2.61 7.87
N PHE A 210 5.19 1.73 6.90
CA PHE A 210 5.93 0.47 6.81
C PHE A 210 7.46 0.64 6.68
N PRO A 211 8.00 1.62 5.90
CA PRO A 211 9.45 1.83 5.80
C PRO A 211 10.13 2.15 7.14
N GLU A 212 9.39 2.61 8.15
CA GLU A 212 9.94 2.96 9.47
C GLU A 212 10.01 1.76 10.42
N VAL A 213 9.33 0.64 10.11
CA VAL A 213 9.13 -0.50 11.03
C VAL A 213 10.46 -1.14 11.43
N TYR A 214 11.34 -1.44 10.48
CA TYR A 214 12.64 -2.05 10.78
C TYR A 214 13.46 -1.18 11.74
N GLY A 215 13.55 0.13 11.46
CA GLY A 215 14.22 1.10 12.32
C GLY A 215 13.56 1.25 13.68
N GLY A 216 12.23 1.21 13.72
CA GLY A 216 11.44 1.27 14.96
C GLY A 216 11.71 0.07 15.88
N LEU A 217 11.78 -1.14 15.33
CA LEU A 217 12.14 -2.36 16.06
C LEU A 217 13.60 -2.30 16.53
N GLN A 218 14.53 -1.91 15.67
CA GLN A 218 15.95 -1.79 15.99
C GLN A 218 16.22 -0.80 17.14
N GLN A 219 15.52 0.33 17.15
CA GLN A 219 15.64 1.36 18.19
C GLN A 219 14.78 1.06 19.43
N GLY A 220 13.89 0.05 19.38
CA GLY A 220 12.98 -0.29 20.46
C GLY A 220 11.88 0.76 20.69
N THR A 221 11.53 1.58 19.69
CA THR A 221 10.35 2.46 19.72
C THR A 221 9.07 1.66 19.60
N ILE A 222 9.11 0.54 18.88
CA ILE A 222 8.10 -0.51 18.87
C ILE A 222 8.74 -1.85 19.29
N ASP A 223 7.93 -2.76 19.83
CA ASP A 223 8.35 -4.10 20.22
C ASP A 223 7.96 -5.15 19.18
N GLY A 224 6.98 -4.85 18.32
CA GLY A 224 6.48 -5.76 17.31
C GLY A 224 5.45 -5.14 16.37
N SER A 225 4.92 -5.95 15.47
CA SER A 225 3.82 -5.64 14.55
C SER A 225 3.19 -6.94 14.04
N ASP A 226 2.23 -6.82 13.15
CA ASP A 226 1.67 -7.92 12.38
C ASP A 226 2.34 -8.03 11.02
N PHE A 227 2.51 -9.28 10.54
CA PHE A 227 3.12 -9.58 9.26
C PHE A 227 2.51 -10.83 8.64
N SER A 228 2.50 -10.92 7.31
CA SER A 228 2.48 -12.20 6.62
C SER A 228 3.89 -12.80 6.61
N TYR A 229 4.01 -14.09 6.36
CA TYR A 229 5.32 -14.74 6.25
C TYR A 229 6.20 -14.10 5.17
N GLY A 230 5.59 -13.78 4.01
CA GLY A 230 6.29 -13.16 2.90
C GLY A 230 6.87 -11.80 3.25
N VAL A 231 6.08 -10.91 3.85
CA VAL A 231 6.56 -9.59 4.28
C VAL A 231 7.63 -9.73 5.35
N TYR A 232 7.41 -10.58 6.35
CA TYR A 232 8.31 -10.76 7.47
C TYR A 232 9.70 -11.25 7.04
N TYR A 233 9.77 -12.18 6.07
CA TYR A 233 11.02 -12.71 5.53
C TYR A 233 11.71 -11.73 4.58
N THR A 234 11.02 -11.26 3.54
CA THR A 234 11.63 -10.47 2.45
C THR A 234 12.10 -9.09 2.88
N THR A 235 11.56 -8.55 3.96
CA THR A 235 11.97 -7.25 4.52
C THR A 235 12.97 -7.37 5.68
N ASN A 236 13.43 -8.58 5.98
CA ASN A 236 14.39 -8.88 7.06
C ASN A 236 13.95 -8.44 8.46
N VAL A 237 12.66 -8.17 8.67
CA VAL A 237 12.14 -7.72 9.97
C VAL A 237 12.40 -8.77 11.06
N TYR A 238 12.47 -10.05 10.69
CA TYR A 238 12.82 -11.15 11.58
C TYR A 238 14.18 -10.99 12.27
N GLU A 239 15.09 -10.18 11.74
CA GLU A 239 16.37 -9.91 12.40
C GLU A 239 16.19 -9.17 13.73
N GLN A 240 15.15 -8.31 13.81
CA GLN A 240 14.85 -7.46 14.96
C GLN A 240 13.76 -8.03 15.87
N SER A 241 12.95 -8.96 15.38
CA SER A 241 11.86 -9.58 16.14
C SER A 241 11.84 -11.09 15.87
N LYS A 242 12.26 -11.90 16.83
CA LYS A 242 12.47 -13.35 16.67
C LYS A 242 11.28 -14.20 17.11
N GLN A 243 10.26 -13.60 17.70
CA GLN A 243 9.05 -14.29 18.15
C GLN A 243 7.94 -14.09 17.13
N PHE A 244 7.48 -15.15 16.52
CA PHE A 244 6.39 -15.13 15.53
C PHE A 244 5.27 -16.06 16.00
N SER A 245 4.04 -15.58 16.02
CA SER A 245 2.89 -16.35 16.51
C SER A 245 1.80 -16.36 15.44
N GLU A 246 1.40 -17.55 15.01
CA GLU A 246 0.45 -17.80 13.92
C GLU A 246 -1.00 -17.50 14.31
N VAL A 247 -1.27 -16.28 14.79
CA VAL A 247 -2.61 -15.87 15.27
C VAL A 247 -3.62 -15.80 14.14
N GLY A 248 -3.19 -15.47 12.91
CA GLY A 248 -4.14 -15.25 11.82
C GLY A 248 -5.16 -14.16 12.13
N LEU A 249 -4.68 -13.03 12.70
CA LEU A 249 -5.53 -11.98 13.28
C LEU A 249 -6.53 -11.41 12.28
N TYR A 250 -6.12 -11.18 11.05
CA TYR A 250 -6.97 -10.76 9.94
C TYR A 250 -6.30 -11.09 8.60
N TYR A 251 -7.10 -11.14 7.54
CA TYR A 251 -6.60 -11.18 6.18
C TYR A 251 -6.37 -9.75 5.70
N SER A 252 -5.18 -9.45 5.23
CA SER A 252 -4.83 -8.15 4.64
C SER A 252 -4.78 -8.27 3.14
N SER A 253 -5.55 -7.44 2.47
CA SER A 253 -5.45 -7.28 1.02
C SER A 253 -4.59 -6.09 0.64
N ALA A 254 -4.15 -6.08 -0.61
CA ALA A 254 -3.62 -4.91 -1.28
C ALA A 254 -4.61 -4.42 -2.32
N THR A 255 -4.77 -3.12 -2.44
CA THR A 255 -5.62 -2.54 -3.46
C THR A 255 -4.78 -1.98 -4.60
N LEU A 256 -5.00 -2.47 -5.80
CA LEU A 256 -4.47 -1.90 -7.01
C LEU A 256 -5.32 -0.68 -7.36
N VAL A 257 -4.71 0.51 -7.33
CA VAL A 257 -5.39 1.79 -7.48
C VAL A 257 -4.75 2.66 -8.55
N MET A 258 -5.56 3.52 -9.16
CA MET A 258 -5.15 4.50 -10.15
C MET A 258 -5.84 5.84 -9.88
N ASN A 259 -5.27 6.95 -10.35
CA ASN A 259 -5.96 8.23 -10.35
C ASN A 259 -7.24 8.13 -11.21
N GLU A 260 -8.39 8.53 -10.65
CA GLU A 260 -9.69 8.40 -11.32
C GLU A 260 -9.77 9.25 -12.59
N GLU A 261 -9.32 10.52 -12.55
CA GLU A 261 -9.37 11.41 -13.71
C GLU A 261 -8.50 10.89 -14.86
N LEU A 262 -7.30 10.39 -14.54
CA LEU A 262 -6.43 9.76 -15.53
C LEU A 262 -7.10 8.52 -16.14
N TYR A 263 -7.65 7.62 -15.30
CA TYR A 263 -8.37 6.44 -15.76
C TYR A 263 -9.49 6.80 -16.75
N GLN A 264 -10.31 7.78 -16.41
CA GLN A 264 -11.42 8.23 -17.27
C GLN A 264 -10.94 8.89 -18.58
N SER A 265 -9.71 9.40 -18.62
CA SER A 265 -9.12 9.99 -19.82
C SER A 265 -8.52 8.96 -20.78
N LEU A 266 -8.31 7.72 -20.33
CA LEU A 266 -7.79 6.64 -21.17
C LEU A 266 -8.81 6.20 -22.23
N PRO A 267 -8.37 5.67 -23.39
CA PRO A 267 -9.27 5.01 -24.33
C PRO A 267 -10.06 3.87 -23.67
N GLU A 268 -11.32 3.67 -24.06
CA GLU A 268 -12.21 2.68 -23.43
C GLU A 268 -11.65 1.24 -23.49
N ASP A 269 -10.98 0.89 -24.58
CA ASP A 269 -10.31 -0.41 -24.74
C ASP A 269 -9.13 -0.57 -23.76
N VAL A 270 -8.35 0.48 -23.53
CA VAL A 270 -7.28 0.50 -22.52
C VAL A 270 -7.86 0.40 -21.12
N GLN A 271 -8.91 1.16 -20.80
CA GLN A 271 -9.60 1.06 -19.51
C GLN A 271 -10.05 -0.38 -19.24
N LYS A 272 -10.65 -1.01 -20.25
CA LYS A 272 -11.12 -2.40 -20.14
C LYS A 272 -9.95 -3.36 -19.92
N VAL A 273 -8.88 -3.24 -20.67
CA VAL A 273 -7.67 -4.08 -20.52
C VAL A 273 -7.11 -3.98 -19.11
N MET A 274 -6.97 -2.76 -18.57
CA MET A 274 -6.43 -2.55 -17.24
C MET A 274 -7.29 -3.21 -16.13
N ILE A 275 -8.61 -3.10 -16.22
CA ILE A 275 -9.52 -3.72 -15.25
C ILE A 275 -9.52 -5.25 -15.39
N ASP A 276 -9.67 -5.77 -16.61
CA ASP A 276 -9.75 -7.22 -16.84
C ASP A 276 -8.46 -7.93 -16.40
N LEU A 277 -7.31 -7.39 -16.79
CA LEU A 277 -6.01 -7.92 -16.36
C LEU A 277 -5.77 -7.69 -14.87
N GLY A 278 -6.18 -6.56 -14.29
CA GLY A 278 -6.07 -6.32 -12.86
C GLY A 278 -6.78 -7.39 -12.03
N LYS A 279 -7.97 -7.79 -12.46
CA LYS A 279 -8.76 -8.89 -11.85
C LYS A 279 -8.14 -10.27 -12.11
N GLU A 280 -7.67 -10.53 -13.34
CA GLU A 280 -6.99 -11.79 -13.66
C GLU A 280 -5.72 -11.96 -12.82
N PHE A 281 -4.93 -10.90 -12.73
CA PHE A 281 -3.68 -10.92 -11.97
C PHE A 281 -3.87 -10.95 -10.46
N ALA A 282 -5.05 -10.63 -9.93
CA ALA A 282 -5.37 -10.87 -8.53
C ALA A 282 -5.18 -12.36 -8.17
N GLY A 283 -5.72 -13.27 -8.99
CA GLY A 283 -5.54 -14.71 -8.79
C GLY A 283 -4.08 -15.17 -8.95
N LYS A 284 -3.37 -14.65 -9.95
CA LYS A 284 -1.95 -14.98 -10.18
C LYS A 284 -1.06 -14.51 -9.04
N GLN A 285 -1.24 -13.28 -8.58
CA GLN A 285 -0.45 -12.71 -7.49
C GLN A 285 -0.71 -13.44 -6.16
N ARG A 286 -1.95 -13.83 -5.89
CA ARG A 286 -2.28 -14.70 -4.74
C ARG A 286 -1.55 -16.03 -4.82
N GLN A 287 -1.50 -16.66 -6.00
CA GLN A 287 -0.76 -17.91 -6.18
C GLN A 287 0.74 -17.70 -5.96
N ILE A 288 1.32 -16.63 -6.49
CA ILE A 288 2.72 -16.27 -6.24
C ILE A 288 2.97 -16.09 -4.74
N SER A 289 2.07 -15.38 -4.04
CA SER A 289 2.17 -15.16 -2.60
C SER A 289 2.18 -16.48 -1.83
N GLN A 290 1.23 -17.37 -2.12
CA GLN A 290 1.11 -18.66 -1.44
C GLN A 290 2.28 -19.60 -1.73
N ASP A 291 2.76 -19.65 -2.98
CA ASP A 291 3.91 -20.48 -3.37
C ASP A 291 5.18 -20.02 -2.62
N LEU A 292 5.37 -18.72 -2.46
CA LEU A 292 6.49 -18.15 -1.72
C LEU A 292 6.33 -18.38 -0.21
N GLU A 293 5.14 -18.16 0.35
CA GLU A 293 4.88 -18.29 1.79
C GLU A 293 5.16 -19.70 2.32
N SER A 294 4.86 -20.73 1.53
CA SER A 294 5.09 -22.14 1.91
C SER A 294 6.56 -22.46 2.25
N GLY A 295 7.52 -21.71 1.66
CA GLY A 295 8.95 -21.88 1.92
C GLY A 295 9.50 -20.99 3.02
N TYR A 296 8.83 -19.89 3.32
CA TYR A 296 9.39 -18.91 4.27
C TYR A 296 9.39 -19.39 5.73
N GLN A 297 8.46 -20.23 6.12
CA GLN A 297 8.42 -20.80 7.48
C GLN A 297 9.71 -21.55 7.80
N GLU A 298 10.17 -22.46 6.92
CA GLU A 298 11.41 -23.22 7.12
C GLU A 298 12.62 -22.28 7.15
N LEU A 299 12.70 -21.35 6.21
CA LEU A 299 13.78 -20.37 6.14
C LEU A 299 13.86 -19.49 7.40
N LEU A 300 12.73 -19.06 7.95
CA LEU A 300 12.68 -18.27 9.19
C LEU A 300 13.16 -19.08 10.40
N ILE A 301 12.79 -20.35 10.49
CA ILE A 301 13.28 -21.25 11.55
C ILE A 301 14.83 -21.39 11.43
N GLU A 302 15.37 -21.55 10.23
CA GLU A 302 16.83 -21.58 10.01
C GLU A 302 17.52 -20.27 10.43
N GLN A 303 16.81 -19.14 10.33
CA GLN A 303 17.28 -17.84 10.81
C GLN A 303 17.09 -17.64 12.33
N GLY A 304 16.63 -18.64 13.04
CA GLY A 304 16.45 -18.62 14.50
C GLY A 304 15.19 -17.87 14.96
N VAL A 305 14.16 -17.82 14.12
CA VAL A 305 12.84 -17.36 14.53
C VAL A 305 12.14 -18.48 15.30
N GLU A 306 11.56 -18.14 16.44
CA GLU A 306 10.73 -19.02 17.24
C GLU A 306 9.28 -18.85 16.82
N ILE A 307 8.69 -19.89 16.20
CA ILE A 307 7.33 -19.88 15.71
C ILE A 307 6.41 -20.59 16.69
N VAL A 308 5.38 -19.89 17.16
CA VAL A 308 4.26 -20.46 17.92
C VAL A 308 3.19 -20.86 16.89
N PRO A 309 2.94 -22.16 16.67
CA PRO A 309 1.96 -22.60 15.72
C PRO A 309 0.53 -22.30 16.18
N GLU A 310 -0.40 -22.14 15.24
CA GLU A 310 -1.83 -21.87 15.52
C GLU A 310 -2.43 -22.82 16.56
N SER A 311 -2.02 -24.11 16.51
CA SER A 311 -2.51 -25.14 17.45
C SER A 311 -2.19 -24.88 18.92
N GLU A 312 -1.23 -23.99 19.21
CA GLU A 312 -0.83 -23.58 20.56
C GLU A 312 -1.44 -22.24 20.99
N ILE A 313 -2.23 -21.59 20.10
CA ILE A 313 -2.80 -20.26 20.34
C ILE A 313 -4.26 -20.39 20.78
N ASP A 314 -4.63 -19.64 21.81
CA ASP A 314 -6.02 -19.53 22.23
C ASP A 314 -6.79 -18.54 21.34
N LEU A 315 -7.12 -19.01 20.12
CA LEU A 315 -7.86 -18.20 19.14
C LEU A 315 -9.22 -17.72 19.68
N LYS A 316 -9.83 -18.48 20.60
CA LYS A 316 -11.10 -18.06 21.22
C LYS A 316 -10.87 -16.81 22.07
N ALA A 317 -9.82 -16.80 22.89
CA ALA A 317 -9.49 -15.62 23.70
C ALA A 317 -9.18 -14.39 22.83
N PHE A 318 -8.50 -14.57 21.68
CA PHE A 318 -8.25 -13.50 20.73
C PHE A 318 -9.55 -12.95 20.12
N ARG A 319 -10.47 -13.83 19.67
CA ARG A 319 -11.78 -13.42 19.14
C ARG A 319 -12.61 -12.67 20.20
N ASP A 320 -12.63 -13.17 21.43
CA ASP A 320 -13.33 -12.49 22.54
C ASP A 320 -12.72 -11.11 22.83
N ALA A 321 -11.40 -10.98 22.80
CA ALA A 321 -10.70 -9.72 23.08
C ALA A 321 -10.95 -8.62 22.03
N VAL A 322 -11.18 -8.97 20.77
CA VAL A 322 -11.44 -8.00 19.70
C VAL A 322 -12.92 -7.68 19.50
N GLN A 323 -13.83 -8.30 20.26
CA GLN A 323 -15.26 -8.00 20.17
C GLN A 323 -15.58 -6.49 20.28
N PRO A 324 -14.92 -5.70 21.15
CA PRO A 324 -15.15 -4.25 21.22
C PRO A 324 -14.89 -3.50 19.90
N VAL A 325 -14.09 -4.05 18.99
CA VAL A 325 -13.84 -3.45 17.66
C VAL A 325 -15.11 -3.57 16.82
N TYR A 326 -15.75 -4.75 16.81
CA TYR A 326 -17.03 -4.96 16.16
C TYR A 326 -18.11 -4.05 16.74
N ASP A 327 -18.22 -3.98 18.08
CA ASP A 327 -19.21 -3.15 18.78
C ASP A 327 -19.06 -1.66 18.43
N LYS A 328 -17.84 -1.19 18.24
CA LYS A 328 -17.55 0.21 17.89
C LYS A 328 -17.76 0.52 16.43
N HIS A 329 -17.36 -0.39 15.54
CA HIS A 329 -17.18 -0.07 14.12
C HIS A 329 -18.23 -0.70 13.20
N ALA A 330 -18.78 -1.90 13.50
CA ALA A 330 -19.62 -2.64 12.54
C ALA A 330 -20.84 -1.84 12.05
N SER A 331 -21.48 -1.07 12.95
CA SER A 331 -22.65 -0.26 12.58
C SER A 331 -22.37 0.83 11.53
N LYS A 332 -21.11 1.22 11.32
CA LYS A 332 -20.70 2.19 10.30
C LYS A 332 -20.87 1.64 8.87
N TYR A 333 -20.89 0.32 8.73
CA TYR A 333 -20.88 -0.38 7.44
C TYR A 333 -22.24 -0.98 7.04
N GLY A 334 -23.32 -0.61 7.76
CA GLY A 334 -24.66 -1.15 7.50
C GLY A 334 -24.72 -2.65 7.61
N ASP A 335 -25.10 -3.33 6.53
CA ASP A 335 -25.22 -4.78 6.44
C ASP A 335 -23.97 -5.47 5.84
N LEU A 336 -22.92 -4.72 5.50
CA LEU A 336 -21.75 -5.27 4.81
C LEU A 336 -21.05 -6.37 5.60
N VAL A 337 -20.94 -6.25 6.93
CA VAL A 337 -20.34 -7.31 7.76
C VAL A 337 -21.13 -8.60 7.64
N GLU A 338 -22.47 -8.55 7.77
CA GLU A 338 -23.35 -9.72 7.66
C GLU A 338 -23.32 -10.30 6.24
N ARG A 339 -23.28 -9.44 5.20
CA ARG A 339 -23.16 -9.86 3.81
C ARG A 339 -21.85 -10.61 3.56
N ILE A 340 -20.73 -10.09 4.10
CA ILE A 340 -19.42 -10.75 4.01
C ILE A 340 -19.48 -12.12 4.71
N GLU A 341 -19.97 -12.18 5.95
CA GLU A 341 -20.07 -13.45 6.69
C GLU A 341 -20.94 -14.49 5.97
N SER A 342 -21.91 -14.07 5.16
CA SER A 342 -22.82 -14.94 4.41
C SER A 342 -22.25 -15.49 3.10
N VAL A 343 -21.14 -14.99 2.58
CA VAL A 343 -20.46 -15.49 1.37
C VAL A 343 -20.03 -16.93 1.58
N GLN A 344 -20.32 -17.83 0.60
CA GLN A 344 -20.05 -19.29 0.69
C GLN A 344 -18.93 -19.72 -0.25
#